data_3cfc4374e0f1845165ddc22c80be1466
#
_entry.id   3cfc4374e0f1845165ddc22c80be1466
#
_cell.length_a   1.000
_cell.length_b   1.000
_cell.length_c   1.000
_cell.angle_alpha   90.00
_cell.angle_beta   90.00
_cell.angle_gamma   90.00
#
_symmetry.space_group_name_H-M   'P 1'
#
loop_
_entity.id
_entity.type
_entity.pdbx_description
1 polymer ?
#
loop_
_entity_poly.entity_id
_entity_poly.type
_entity_poly.pdbx_seq_one_letter_code
_entity_poly.pdbx_strand_id
1 'polypeptide(L)'
;MKSFIGMSKLIFLCSIFFCACNQPQFTFDKSSLNRIVTQYVQNNSHPFITMRIENGKGIPIYNYTSINQTFLPNHIIDENSLMRIWSMSKIVTISLFMDLVEDNIVHLDEPVTKYIPEFSNLYFATDSKGVALTLTDSMKNVCPYELRQNKTKMMIRHLINHEAGFYYATTQNKCINSAVAKANLPKAENSNDLINRIAKLPLIQEPGDSHFYGTNTTILGLVAERATGTSLNKLVSNRMTEMIGISGLKYNLESNESLLPRFSGKNDTLRFAKDGDFDIFGPDFPSNKADNKIFLGGEGMIATANGYCDFLRMLMNKGKLNDRRFLNQKTIEEITSPHTQLENKWGYNGYNLWVTSDTLKILGIGDSGLWQGGGYEGTEFWIDSKRGFVGIKMSQLHPIPKSGHEFYNEFRGEVYRQIFAYENKYGRKVHF
;
A
#
# COMPACT_ATOMS: atom_id res chain seq x y z
N MET A 1 -59.79 -62.95 39.06
CA MET A 1 -59.43 -61.89 39.95
C MET A 1 -57.91 -61.80 39.99
N LYS A 2 -57.33 -60.88 39.22
CA LYS A 2 -55.89 -60.52 39.26
C LYS A 2 -55.79 -59.00 39.24
N SER A 3 -55.28 -58.46 40.32
CA SER A 3 -55.02 -57.01 40.51
C SER A 3 -53.84 -56.55 39.68
N PHE A 4 -53.99 -55.45 38.93
CA PHE A 4 -52.88 -54.76 38.26
C PHE A 4 -52.50 -53.55 39.11
N ILE A 5 -51.27 -53.55 39.62
CA ILE A 5 -50.64 -52.41 40.29
C ILE A 5 -49.98 -51.59 39.22
N GLY A 6 -50.52 -50.39 39.02
CA GLY A 6 -49.87 -49.39 38.08
C GLY A 6 -48.73 -48.67 38.78
N MET A 7 -47.55 -48.82 38.25
CA MET A 7 -46.35 -48.13 38.70
C MET A 7 -46.15 -46.79 37.87
N SER A 8 -46.51 -45.68 38.50
CA SER A 8 -46.30 -44.33 37.96
C SER A 8 -44.82 -44.00 38.00
N LYS A 9 -44.20 -43.87 36.79
CA LYS A 9 -42.85 -43.35 36.64
C LYS A 9 -42.89 -41.83 36.63
N LEU A 10 -42.44 -41.23 37.72
CA LEU A 10 -42.21 -39.77 37.82
C LEU A 10 -40.96 -39.44 37.03
N ILE A 11 -41.10 -38.79 35.81
CA ILE A 11 -40.00 -38.29 35.03
C ILE A 11 -39.64 -36.90 35.57
N PHE A 12 -38.49 -36.84 36.26
CA PHE A 12 -37.90 -35.59 36.72
C PHE A 12 -37.21 -34.91 35.51
N LEU A 13 -37.88 -33.92 34.90
CA LEU A 13 -37.31 -33.10 33.86
C LEU A 13 -36.33 -32.10 34.52
N CYS A 14 -35.03 -32.43 34.53
CA CYS A 14 -33.98 -31.48 34.88
C CYS A 14 -33.88 -30.44 33.77
N SER A 15 -34.53 -29.29 33.91
CA SER A 15 -34.34 -28.11 33.05
C SER A 15 -32.94 -27.53 33.33
N ILE A 16 -31.95 -27.90 32.53
CA ILE A 16 -30.66 -27.25 32.53
C ILE A 16 -30.87 -25.87 31.93
N PHE A 17 -31.03 -24.86 32.76
CA PHE A 17 -30.90 -23.45 32.34
C PHE A 17 -29.46 -23.21 31.93
N PHE A 18 -29.19 -23.28 30.62
CA PHE A 18 -28.00 -22.64 30.05
C PHE A 18 -28.16 -21.15 30.27
N CYS A 19 -27.64 -20.64 31.36
CA CYS A 19 -27.34 -19.22 31.49
C CYS A 19 -26.24 -18.89 30.49
N ALA A 20 -26.64 -18.63 29.26
CA ALA A 20 -25.71 -18.03 28.28
C ALA A 20 -25.35 -16.65 28.87
N CYS A 21 -24.24 -16.56 29.60
CA CYS A 21 -23.63 -15.31 29.95
C CYS A 21 -23.34 -14.58 28.64
N ASN A 22 -24.23 -13.68 28.23
CA ASN A 22 -24.00 -12.75 27.15
C ASN A 22 -22.85 -11.84 27.56
N GLN A 23 -21.61 -12.29 27.30
CA GLN A 23 -20.45 -11.44 27.50
C GLN A 23 -20.51 -10.28 26.49
N PRO A 24 -20.18 -9.05 26.91
CA PRO A 24 -20.27 -7.89 26.05
C PRO A 24 -19.43 -8.11 24.77
N GLN A 25 -20.01 -7.74 23.63
CA GLN A 25 -19.28 -7.71 22.37
C GLN A 25 -18.19 -6.63 22.45
N PHE A 26 -17.01 -6.90 21.86
CA PHE A 26 -15.95 -5.90 21.80
C PHE A 26 -16.39 -4.66 21.00
N THR A 27 -16.12 -3.50 21.53
CA THR A 27 -16.25 -2.20 20.85
C THR A 27 -15.08 -1.31 21.28
N PHE A 28 -14.58 -0.49 20.34
CA PHE A 28 -13.54 0.46 20.67
C PHE A 28 -14.05 1.58 21.59
N ASP A 29 -13.23 1.97 22.56
CA ASP A 29 -13.33 3.31 23.16
C ASP A 29 -12.89 4.35 22.12
N LYS A 30 -13.88 4.88 21.38
CA LYS A 30 -13.65 5.88 20.33
C LYS A 30 -13.12 7.20 20.89
N SER A 31 -13.39 7.50 22.16
CA SER A 31 -12.97 8.78 22.76
C SER A 31 -11.45 8.85 22.92
N SER A 32 -10.81 7.76 23.32
CA SER A 32 -9.34 7.68 23.41
C SER A 32 -8.67 7.77 22.04
N LEU A 33 -9.21 7.09 21.03
CA LEU A 33 -8.72 7.15 19.65
C LEU A 33 -8.89 8.55 19.05
N ASN A 34 -10.06 9.19 19.21
CA ASN A 34 -10.31 10.54 18.73
C ASN A 34 -9.36 11.56 19.36
N ARG A 35 -9.06 11.43 20.65
CA ARG A 35 -8.11 12.29 21.34
C ARG A 35 -6.73 12.24 20.70
N ILE A 36 -6.22 11.04 20.38
CA ILE A 36 -4.93 10.88 19.71
C ILE A 36 -4.95 11.59 18.35
N VAL A 37 -5.95 11.32 17.50
CA VAL A 37 -6.06 11.96 16.18
C VAL A 37 -6.13 13.49 16.30
N THR A 38 -6.95 14.00 17.23
CA THR A 38 -7.14 15.44 17.43
C THR A 38 -5.86 16.12 17.93
N GLN A 39 -5.13 15.49 18.85
CA GLN A 39 -3.89 16.02 19.41
C GLN A 39 -2.84 16.31 18.33
N TYR A 40 -2.63 15.35 17.39
CA TYR A 40 -1.63 15.50 16.34
C TYR A 40 -2.02 16.51 15.25
N VAL A 41 -3.30 16.83 15.12
CA VAL A 41 -3.77 17.90 14.26
C VAL A 41 -3.68 19.27 14.95
N GLN A 42 -4.09 19.36 16.22
CA GLN A 42 -4.08 20.60 16.99
C GLN A 42 -2.66 21.11 17.34
N ASN A 43 -1.68 20.21 17.48
CA ASN A 43 -0.29 20.58 17.70
C ASN A 43 0.46 20.98 16.41
N ASN A 44 -0.25 21.12 15.28
CA ASN A 44 0.30 21.42 13.96
C ASN A 44 1.28 20.35 13.40
N SER A 45 1.18 19.11 13.85
CA SER A 45 1.96 18.00 13.26
C SER A 45 1.37 17.52 11.94
N HIS A 46 0.05 17.64 11.77
CA HIS A 46 -0.66 17.23 10.56
C HIS A 46 -1.69 18.29 10.15
N PRO A 47 -1.92 18.49 8.83
CA PRO A 47 -2.95 19.39 8.33
C PRO A 47 -4.36 18.83 8.55
N PHE A 48 -4.49 17.54 8.42
CA PHE A 48 -5.65 16.70 8.73
C PHE A 48 -5.23 15.25 8.82
N ILE A 49 -6.02 14.47 9.50
CA ILE A 49 -5.89 13.01 9.57
C ILE A 49 -7.29 12.41 9.46
N THR A 50 -7.50 11.53 8.50
CA THR A 50 -8.66 10.64 8.43
C THR A 50 -8.23 9.24 8.81
N MET A 51 -8.83 8.67 9.85
CA MET A 51 -8.63 7.29 10.29
C MET A 51 -9.90 6.50 10.10
N ARG A 52 -9.80 5.33 9.46
CA ARG A 52 -10.93 4.43 9.28
C ARG A 52 -10.53 3.00 9.57
N ILE A 53 -11.37 2.26 10.28
CA ILE A 53 -11.25 0.82 10.52
C ILE A 53 -12.56 0.17 10.12
N GLU A 54 -12.49 -0.85 9.26
CA GLU A 54 -13.64 -1.62 8.80
C GLU A 54 -13.48 -3.11 9.06
N ASN A 55 -14.60 -3.77 9.33
CA ASN A 55 -14.61 -5.23 9.36
C ASN A 55 -14.65 -5.85 7.94
N GLY A 56 -14.55 -7.17 7.84
CA GLY A 56 -14.56 -7.89 6.57
C GLY A 56 -15.81 -7.70 5.71
N LYS A 57 -16.91 -7.20 6.30
CA LYS A 57 -18.17 -6.88 5.60
C LYS A 57 -18.28 -5.42 5.15
N GLY A 58 -17.26 -4.58 5.42
CA GLY A 58 -17.27 -3.15 5.11
C GLY A 58 -18.05 -2.30 6.11
N ILE A 59 -18.35 -2.82 7.28
CA ILE A 59 -19.01 -2.04 8.33
C ILE A 59 -17.94 -1.25 9.07
N PRO A 60 -18.04 0.10 9.13
CA PRO A 60 -17.10 0.92 9.87
C PRO A 60 -17.17 0.62 11.37
N ILE A 61 -16.07 0.16 11.95
CA ILE A 61 -15.92 -0.06 13.39
C ILE A 61 -15.45 1.25 14.04
N TYR A 62 -14.59 1.97 13.29
CA TYR A 62 -14.11 3.30 13.66
C TYR A 62 -13.98 4.17 12.41
N ASN A 63 -14.40 5.43 12.49
CA ASN A 63 -14.23 6.43 11.45
C ASN A 63 -14.15 7.81 12.13
N TYR A 64 -13.06 8.53 11.91
CA TYR A 64 -12.89 9.86 12.47
C TYR A 64 -11.91 10.68 11.63
N THR A 65 -12.28 11.94 11.39
CA THR A 65 -11.43 12.92 10.73
C THR A 65 -11.23 14.12 11.65
N SER A 66 -9.99 14.55 11.81
CA SER A 66 -9.64 15.82 12.43
C SER A 66 -8.99 16.74 11.39
N ILE A 67 -9.35 18.00 11.38
CA ILE A 67 -8.91 19.00 10.39
C ILE A 67 -8.31 20.19 11.12
N ASN A 68 -7.15 20.63 10.71
CA ASN A 68 -6.52 21.86 11.21
C ASN A 68 -7.20 23.09 10.59
N GLN A 69 -8.04 23.75 11.37
CA GLN A 69 -8.83 24.89 10.91
C GLN A 69 -7.98 26.12 10.56
N THR A 70 -6.73 26.19 11.01
CA THR A 70 -5.81 27.27 10.64
C THR A 70 -5.39 27.16 9.17
N PHE A 71 -5.18 25.94 8.67
CA PHE A 71 -4.76 25.68 7.31
C PHE A 71 -5.92 25.41 6.36
N LEU A 72 -6.96 24.77 6.87
CA LEU A 72 -8.09 24.29 6.07
C LEU A 72 -9.43 24.77 6.65
N PRO A 73 -9.62 26.10 6.76
CA PRO A 73 -10.88 26.64 7.25
C PRO A 73 -12.03 26.23 6.32
N ASN A 74 -13.12 25.75 6.89
CA ASN A 74 -14.33 25.35 6.17
C ASN A 74 -14.18 24.19 5.18
N HIS A 75 -13.04 23.48 5.17
CA HIS A 75 -12.92 22.28 4.37
C HIS A 75 -13.70 21.13 5.00
N ILE A 76 -14.44 20.42 4.16
CA ILE A 76 -15.07 19.15 4.53
C ILE A 76 -14.18 18.05 4.01
N ILE A 77 -13.63 17.25 4.92
CA ILE A 77 -12.78 16.09 4.61
C ILE A 77 -13.42 14.88 5.26
N ASP A 78 -13.73 13.88 4.46
CA ASP A 78 -14.37 12.65 4.87
C ASP A 78 -13.75 11.43 4.19
N GLU A 79 -14.35 10.28 4.37
CA GLU A 79 -13.94 9.02 3.77
C GLU A 79 -14.09 8.95 2.25
N ASN A 80 -14.77 9.92 1.62
CA ASN A 80 -14.97 10.01 0.16
C ASN A 80 -14.07 11.07 -0.48
N SER A 81 -13.30 11.79 0.31
CA SER A 81 -12.34 12.79 -0.19
C SER A 81 -11.20 12.11 -0.94
N LEU A 82 -10.93 12.57 -2.17
CA LEU A 82 -9.87 12.02 -3.02
C LEU A 82 -8.49 12.52 -2.60
N MET A 83 -7.56 11.60 -2.45
CA MET A 83 -6.18 11.85 -2.03
C MET A 83 -5.19 11.07 -2.90
N ARG A 84 -3.98 11.61 -3.07
CA ARG A 84 -2.89 10.88 -3.69
C ARG A 84 -2.41 9.79 -2.76
N ILE A 85 -2.30 8.57 -3.26
CA ILE A 85 -1.91 7.42 -2.44
C ILE A 85 -0.48 6.95 -2.70
N TRP A 86 0.19 7.53 -3.68
CA TRP A 86 1.60 7.25 -3.97
C TRP A 86 1.92 5.74 -3.96
N SER A 87 2.88 5.33 -3.12
CA SER A 87 3.35 3.94 -3.07
C SER A 87 2.28 2.91 -2.67
N MET A 88 1.13 3.35 -2.14
CA MET A 88 -0.01 2.45 -1.99
C MET A 88 -0.59 2.00 -3.34
N SER A 89 -0.26 2.68 -4.45
CA SER A 89 -0.56 2.22 -5.81
C SER A 89 0.12 0.89 -6.16
N LYS A 90 1.29 0.60 -5.55
CA LYS A 90 2.10 -0.58 -5.89
C LYS A 90 1.36 -1.88 -5.66
N ILE A 91 0.77 -2.05 -4.48
CA ILE A 91 0.06 -3.31 -4.17
C ILE A 91 -1.21 -3.46 -5.01
N VAL A 92 -1.83 -2.35 -5.43
CA VAL A 92 -2.96 -2.36 -6.37
C VAL A 92 -2.50 -2.85 -7.75
N THR A 93 -1.42 -2.27 -8.28
CA THR A 93 -0.85 -2.65 -9.58
C THR A 93 -0.33 -4.10 -9.57
N ILE A 94 0.30 -4.53 -8.47
CA ILE A 94 0.74 -5.91 -8.32
C ILE A 94 -0.45 -6.86 -8.28
N SER A 95 -1.51 -6.54 -7.55
CA SER A 95 -2.74 -7.35 -7.52
C SER A 95 -3.37 -7.46 -8.90
N LEU A 96 -3.44 -6.35 -9.65
CA LEU A 96 -3.91 -6.34 -11.02
C LEU A 96 -3.01 -7.18 -11.93
N PHE A 97 -1.69 -7.10 -11.77
CA PHE A 97 -0.76 -7.88 -12.55
C PHE A 97 -0.88 -9.38 -12.25
N MET A 98 -1.09 -9.75 -11.00
CA MET A 98 -1.32 -11.15 -10.62
C MET A 98 -2.65 -11.70 -11.13
N ASP A 99 -3.67 -10.86 -11.31
CA ASP A 99 -4.91 -11.22 -12.01
C ASP A 99 -4.63 -11.54 -13.50
N LEU A 100 -3.76 -10.76 -14.17
CA LEU A 100 -3.29 -11.08 -15.52
C LEU A 100 -2.46 -12.38 -15.58
N VAL A 101 -1.74 -12.71 -14.51
CA VAL A 101 -1.05 -14.00 -14.38
C VAL A 101 -2.04 -15.16 -14.25
N GLU A 102 -3.10 -15.01 -13.44
CA GLU A 102 -4.18 -16.01 -13.34
C GLU A 102 -4.88 -16.26 -14.68
N ASP A 103 -5.05 -15.21 -15.49
CA ASP A 103 -5.62 -15.27 -16.84
C ASP A 103 -4.64 -15.81 -17.89
N ASN A 104 -3.39 -16.17 -17.52
CA ASN A 104 -2.33 -16.61 -18.43
C ASN A 104 -1.97 -15.59 -19.53
N ILE A 105 -2.19 -14.30 -19.30
CA ILE A 105 -1.80 -13.22 -20.22
C ILE A 105 -0.31 -12.90 -20.08
N VAL A 106 0.22 -13.02 -18.88
CA VAL A 106 1.64 -12.80 -18.53
C VAL A 106 2.12 -13.89 -17.57
N HIS A 107 3.44 -14.15 -17.54
CA HIS A 107 4.04 -15.09 -16.58
C HIS A 107 5.24 -14.46 -15.90
N LEU A 108 5.42 -14.73 -14.60
CA LEU A 108 6.50 -14.14 -13.79
C LEU A 108 7.91 -14.50 -14.31
N ASP A 109 8.06 -15.65 -14.96
CA ASP A 109 9.31 -16.15 -15.52
C ASP A 109 9.56 -15.73 -16.99
N GLU A 110 8.77 -14.80 -17.50
CA GLU A 110 9.02 -14.24 -18.82
C GLU A 110 9.98 -13.06 -18.76
N PRO A 111 10.82 -12.89 -19.79
CA PRO A 111 11.69 -11.72 -19.88
C PRO A 111 10.86 -10.45 -20.15
N VAL A 112 11.18 -9.37 -19.47
CA VAL A 112 10.53 -8.05 -19.66
C VAL A 112 10.61 -7.60 -21.12
N THR A 113 11.68 -7.96 -21.83
CA THR A 113 11.91 -7.63 -23.25
C THR A 113 10.91 -8.26 -24.22
N LYS A 114 10.14 -9.28 -23.77
CA LYS A 114 8.99 -9.81 -24.54
C LYS A 114 7.92 -8.72 -24.76
N TYR A 115 7.74 -7.86 -23.80
CA TYR A 115 6.71 -6.80 -23.78
C TYR A 115 7.30 -5.41 -24.03
N ILE A 116 8.53 -5.17 -23.55
CA ILE A 116 9.27 -3.91 -23.69
C ILE A 116 10.60 -4.19 -24.36
N PRO A 117 10.64 -4.43 -25.68
CA PRO A 117 11.89 -4.73 -26.40
C PRO A 117 12.92 -3.60 -26.34
N GLU A 118 12.51 -2.37 -26.03
CA GLU A 118 13.37 -1.21 -25.78
C GLU A 118 14.37 -1.46 -24.64
N PHE A 119 14.11 -2.42 -23.75
CA PHE A 119 14.99 -2.79 -22.63
C PHE A 119 16.01 -3.89 -22.96
N SER A 120 16.13 -4.29 -24.24
CA SER A 120 17.10 -5.32 -24.64
C SER A 120 18.57 -4.90 -24.47
N ASN A 121 18.86 -3.60 -24.46
CA ASN A 121 20.22 -3.08 -24.37
C ASN A 121 20.42 -2.15 -23.15
N LEU A 122 19.85 -2.53 -21.99
CA LEU A 122 20.07 -1.78 -20.77
C LEU A 122 21.49 -2.04 -20.23
N TYR A 123 22.06 -1.02 -19.63
CA TYR A 123 23.32 -1.04 -18.90
C TYR A 123 23.06 -0.73 -17.43
N PHE A 124 23.93 -1.23 -16.55
CA PHE A 124 23.93 -0.83 -15.16
C PHE A 124 25.17 -0.03 -14.78
N ALA A 125 25.00 0.84 -13.81
CA ALA A 125 26.08 1.69 -13.31
C ALA A 125 26.91 0.95 -12.26
N THR A 126 28.25 1.07 -12.37
CA THR A 126 29.21 0.47 -11.45
C THR A 126 30.22 1.53 -10.99
N ASP A 127 30.97 1.21 -9.94
CA ASP A 127 32.22 1.90 -9.61
C ASP A 127 33.35 1.53 -10.58
N SER A 128 34.54 2.12 -10.39
CA SER A 128 35.74 1.86 -11.22
C SER A 128 36.28 0.43 -11.11
N LYS A 129 35.83 -0.35 -10.12
CA LYS A 129 36.18 -1.78 -9.96
C LYS A 129 35.14 -2.71 -10.59
N GLY A 130 34.07 -2.16 -11.14
CA GLY A 130 32.99 -2.91 -11.77
C GLY A 130 31.94 -3.44 -10.76
N VAL A 131 31.92 -2.92 -9.54
CA VAL A 131 30.92 -3.27 -8.51
C VAL A 131 29.66 -2.43 -8.74
N ALA A 132 28.47 -3.07 -8.76
CA ALA A 132 27.19 -2.41 -8.93
C ALA A 132 26.96 -1.36 -7.82
N LEU A 133 26.28 -0.26 -8.14
CA LEU A 133 26.12 0.87 -7.18
C LEU A 133 25.44 0.44 -5.89
N THR A 134 24.47 -0.47 -5.94
CA THR A 134 23.74 -0.97 -4.76
C THR A 134 24.63 -1.83 -3.85
N LEU A 135 25.71 -2.40 -4.37
CA LEU A 135 26.63 -3.28 -3.64
C LEU A 135 27.89 -2.53 -3.17
N THR A 136 28.02 -1.24 -3.47
CA THR A 136 29.14 -0.43 -2.97
C THR A 136 28.88 0.04 -1.54
N ASP A 137 29.93 0.22 -0.74
CA ASP A 137 29.84 0.74 0.64
C ASP A 137 29.19 2.13 0.71
N SER A 138 29.27 2.90 -0.37
CA SER A 138 28.67 4.22 -0.45
C SER A 138 28.32 4.60 -1.88
N MET A 139 27.13 4.22 -2.32
CA MET A 139 26.60 4.54 -3.65
C MET A 139 26.67 6.05 -3.98
N LYS A 140 26.47 6.94 -3.01
CA LYS A 140 26.50 8.41 -3.20
C LYS A 140 27.86 8.95 -3.65
N ASN A 141 28.96 8.25 -3.37
CA ASN A 141 30.32 8.69 -3.66
C ASN A 141 30.82 8.21 -5.03
N VAL A 142 30.08 7.34 -5.71
CA VAL A 142 30.45 6.83 -7.03
C VAL A 142 30.01 7.80 -8.11
N CYS A 143 30.82 8.80 -8.39
CA CYS A 143 30.55 9.81 -9.42
C CYS A 143 31.87 10.34 -9.98
N PRO A 144 32.19 10.12 -11.27
CA PRO A 144 31.38 9.44 -12.26
C PRO A 144 31.28 7.92 -12.02
N TYR A 145 30.22 7.32 -12.55
CA TYR A 145 30.06 5.87 -12.62
C TYR A 145 30.50 5.32 -13.99
N GLU A 146 30.83 4.03 -14.05
CA GLU A 146 31.03 3.30 -15.29
C GLU A 146 29.73 2.57 -15.69
N LEU A 147 29.61 2.24 -16.99
CA LEU A 147 28.48 1.48 -17.50
C LEU A 147 28.93 0.06 -17.87
N ARG A 148 28.20 -0.92 -17.40
CA ARG A 148 28.36 -2.32 -17.75
C ARG A 148 27.11 -2.87 -18.40
N GLN A 149 27.28 -3.72 -19.42
CA GLN A 149 26.15 -4.38 -20.07
C GLN A 149 25.59 -5.45 -19.14
N ASN A 150 24.26 -5.53 -19.02
CA ASN A 150 23.60 -6.60 -18.28
C ASN A 150 23.92 -7.96 -18.91
N LYS A 151 24.29 -8.93 -18.08
CA LYS A 151 24.45 -10.34 -18.44
C LYS A 151 23.18 -11.13 -18.12
N THR A 152 22.48 -10.75 -17.07
CA THR A 152 21.25 -11.39 -16.61
C THR A 152 20.05 -10.78 -17.32
N LYS A 153 19.17 -11.64 -17.87
CA LYS A 153 17.91 -11.19 -18.45
C LYS A 153 16.99 -10.66 -17.34
N MET A 154 16.45 -9.47 -17.54
CA MET A 154 15.44 -8.94 -16.64
C MET A 154 14.14 -9.73 -16.81
N MET A 155 13.72 -10.42 -15.75
CA MET A 155 12.47 -11.18 -15.70
C MET A 155 11.38 -10.35 -15.01
N ILE A 156 10.10 -10.64 -15.27
CA ILE A 156 8.98 -9.96 -14.62
C ILE A 156 9.04 -10.11 -13.09
N ARG A 157 9.44 -11.28 -12.57
CA ARG A 157 9.64 -11.48 -11.14
C ARG A 157 10.61 -10.48 -10.50
N HIS A 158 11.64 -10.01 -11.21
CA HIS A 158 12.57 -9.00 -10.71
C HIS A 158 11.89 -7.64 -10.52
N LEU A 159 10.88 -7.32 -11.34
CA LEU A 159 10.08 -6.09 -11.17
C LEU A 159 9.18 -6.16 -9.94
N ILE A 160 8.46 -7.27 -9.75
CA ILE A 160 7.56 -7.46 -8.59
C ILE A 160 8.35 -7.41 -7.28
N ASN A 161 9.55 -7.99 -7.26
CA ASN A 161 10.40 -8.09 -6.07
C ASN A 161 11.29 -6.88 -5.84
N HIS A 162 11.23 -5.83 -6.68
CA HIS A 162 12.15 -4.70 -6.61
C HIS A 162 13.63 -5.10 -6.77
N GLU A 163 13.91 -6.07 -7.64
CA GLU A 163 15.25 -6.62 -7.90
C GLU A 163 15.76 -6.26 -9.31
N ALA A 164 15.00 -5.50 -10.11
CA ALA A 164 15.37 -5.19 -11.49
C ALA A 164 16.37 -4.04 -11.64
N GLY A 165 16.70 -3.31 -10.55
CA GLY A 165 17.69 -2.23 -10.58
C GLY A 165 17.15 -0.87 -10.97
N PHE A 166 15.83 -0.67 -11.08
CA PHE A 166 15.20 0.64 -11.23
C PHE A 166 15.14 1.39 -9.90
N TYR A 167 15.18 2.73 -9.95
CA TYR A 167 15.35 3.59 -8.77
C TYR A 167 14.55 4.90 -8.90
N TYR A 168 14.48 5.63 -7.79
CA TYR A 168 14.00 7.03 -7.77
C TYR A 168 15.15 8.03 -7.86
N ALA A 169 14.89 9.25 -8.36
CA ALA A 169 15.86 10.33 -8.42
C ALA A 169 16.29 10.87 -7.04
N THR A 170 15.97 10.15 -5.96
CA THR A 170 16.30 10.50 -4.56
C THR A 170 17.50 9.70 -4.04
N THR A 171 18.29 9.08 -4.89
CA THR A 171 19.38 8.15 -4.51
C THR A 171 20.57 8.79 -3.81
N GLN A 172 20.63 10.09 -3.62
CA GLN A 172 21.80 10.85 -3.17
C GLN A 172 23.03 10.79 -4.12
N ASN A 173 23.02 9.98 -5.18
CA ASN A 173 24.07 9.94 -6.19
C ASN A 173 23.82 11.04 -7.23
N LYS A 174 24.70 12.06 -7.25
CA LYS A 174 24.54 13.25 -8.12
C LYS A 174 24.57 12.90 -9.62
N CYS A 175 25.38 11.93 -10.04
CA CYS A 175 25.49 11.52 -11.42
C CYS A 175 24.24 10.79 -11.91
N ILE A 176 23.68 9.90 -11.08
CA ILE A 176 22.42 9.22 -11.35
C ILE A 176 21.27 10.23 -11.40
N ASN A 177 21.17 11.12 -10.42
CA ASN A 177 20.13 12.15 -10.42
C ASN A 177 20.23 13.07 -11.64
N SER A 178 21.45 13.40 -12.08
CA SER A 178 21.66 14.15 -13.33
C SER A 178 21.18 13.37 -14.58
N ALA A 179 21.37 12.05 -14.62
CA ALA A 179 20.86 11.22 -15.71
C ALA A 179 19.31 11.24 -15.76
N VAL A 180 18.65 11.09 -14.61
CA VAL A 180 17.18 11.17 -14.51
C VAL A 180 16.68 12.56 -14.96
N ALA A 181 17.32 13.63 -14.49
CA ALA A 181 16.96 15.00 -14.91
C ALA A 181 17.07 15.20 -16.42
N LYS A 182 18.14 14.65 -17.05
CA LYS A 182 18.32 14.69 -18.52
C LYS A 182 17.27 13.87 -19.27
N ALA A 183 16.83 12.73 -18.73
CA ALA A 183 15.78 11.91 -19.32
C ALA A 183 14.43 12.63 -19.33
N ASN A 184 14.22 13.57 -18.41
CA ASN A 184 13.04 14.45 -18.34
C ASN A 184 11.72 13.67 -18.44
N LEU A 185 11.54 12.71 -17.53
CA LEU A 185 10.38 11.81 -17.52
C LEU A 185 9.02 12.56 -17.51
N PRO A 186 8.88 13.71 -16.82
CA PRO A 186 7.62 14.48 -16.82
C PRO A 186 7.19 15.02 -18.20
N LYS A 187 8.12 15.10 -19.16
CA LYS A 187 7.82 15.53 -20.53
C LYS A 187 7.43 14.39 -21.46
N ALA A 188 7.27 13.18 -20.94
CA ALA A 188 6.77 12.09 -21.75
C ALA A 188 5.32 12.37 -22.21
N GLU A 189 5.03 12.09 -23.49
CA GLU A 189 3.72 12.37 -24.10
C GLU A 189 2.74 11.19 -23.91
N ASN A 190 3.28 9.98 -23.74
CA ASN A 190 2.53 8.73 -23.57
C ASN A 190 3.45 7.65 -23.00
N SER A 191 2.89 6.47 -22.73
CA SER A 191 3.63 5.34 -22.15
C SER A 191 4.82 4.89 -23.02
N ASN A 192 4.72 4.96 -24.35
CA ASN A 192 5.82 4.59 -25.24
C ASN A 192 6.99 5.58 -25.16
N ASP A 193 6.72 6.89 -25.12
CA ASP A 193 7.75 7.90 -24.91
C ASP A 193 8.37 7.79 -23.52
N LEU A 194 7.56 7.50 -22.48
CA LEU A 194 8.07 7.23 -21.14
C LEU A 194 9.03 6.03 -21.13
N ILE A 195 8.68 4.93 -21.78
CA ILE A 195 9.56 3.74 -21.92
C ILE A 195 10.88 4.14 -22.61
N ASN A 196 10.82 4.87 -23.73
CA ASN A 196 12.02 5.31 -24.46
C ASN A 196 12.93 6.24 -23.63
N ARG A 197 12.36 7.05 -22.74
CA ARG A 197 13.13 7.89 -21.82
C ARG A 197 13.78 7.07 -20.71
N ILE A 198 13.05 6.12 -20.14
CA ILE A 198 13.55 5.19 -19.10
C ILE A 198 14.66 4.31 -19.68
N ALA A 199 14.53 3.81 -20.91
CA ALA A 199 15.54 3.00 -21.56
C ALA A 199 16.91 3.69 -21.74
N LYS A 200 16.99 4.99 -21.59
CA LYS A 200 18.24 5.77 -21.62
C LYS A 200 18.92 5.88 -20.24
N LEU A 201 18.23 5.46 -19.18
CA LEU A 201 18.77 5.49 -17.84
C LEU A 201 19.56 4.19 -17.56
N PRO A 202 20.69 4.28 -16.86
CA PRO A 202 21.34 3.08 -16.36
C PRO A 202 20.49 2.46 -15.24
N LEU A 203 20.51 1.15 -15.13
CA LEU A 203 20.13 0.48 -13.88
C LEU A 203 21.23 0.73 -12.83
N ILE A 204 20.94 0.49 -11.55
CA ILE A 204 21.95 0.64 -10.48
C ILE A 204 22.54 -0.70 -10.02
N GLN A 205 22.08 -1.81 -10.60
CA GLN A 205 22.54 -3.18 -10.39
C GLN A 205 22.11 -4.07 -11.56
N GLU A 206 22.68 -5.27 -11.67
CA GLU A 206 22.11 -6.30 -12.53
C GLU A 206 20.75 -6.78 -11.99
N PRO A 207 19.80 -7.14 -12.88
CA PRO A 207 18.54 -7.72 -12.46
C PRO A 207 18.74 -9.01 -11.65
N GLY A 208 18.16 -9.08 -10.45
CA GLY A 208 18.24 -10.21 -9.54
C GLY A 208 19.35 -10.13 -8.48
N ASP A 209 20.23 -9.13 -8.51
CA ASP A 209 21.35 -9.03 -7.56
C ASP A 209 20.88 -8.78 -6.13
N SER A 210 19.97 -7.83 -5.92
CA SER A 210 19.48 -7.50 -4.59
C SER A 210 18.15 -6.76 -4.65
N HIS A 211 17.45 -6.71 -3.51
CA HIS A 211 16.28 -5.85 -3.35
C HIS A 211 16.72 -4.38 -3.29
N PHE A 212 16.19 -3.56 -4.20
CA PHE A 212 16.34 -2.12 -4.16
C PHE A 212 15.00 -1.44 -4.49
N TYR A 213 14.40 -0.79 -3.47
CA TYR A 213 13.13 -0.13 -3.64
C TYR A 213 13.20 1.03 -4.63
N GLY A 214 12.38 0.98 -5.67
CA GLY A 214 12.40 1.98 -6.76
C GLY A 214 11.16 1.91 -7.64
N THR A 215 11.32 2.37 -8.90
CA THR A 215 10.22 2.50 -9.86
C THR A 215 9.83 1.17 -10.55
N ASN A 216 10.25 0.04 -10.01
CA ASN A 216 10.02 -1.28 -10.60
C ASN A 216 8.54 -1.56 -10.89
N THR A 217 7.63 -1.18 -9.97
CA THR A 217 6.18 -1.39 -10.16
C THR A 217 5.58 -0.46 -11.23
N THR A 218 6.19 0.70 -11.47
CA THR A 218 5.83 1.53 -12.64
C THR A 218 6.17 0.81 -13.93
N ILE A 219 7.35 0.16 -14.02
CA ILE A 219 7.69 -0.67 -15.18
C ILE A 219 6.74 -1.87 -15.31
N LEU A 220 6.36 -2.50 -14.19
CA LEU A 220 5.38 -3.57 -14.17
C LEU A 220 4.03 -3.14 -14.76
N GLY A 221 3.56 -1.93 -14.44
CA GLY A 221 2.37 -1.33 -15.03
C GLY A 221 2.51 -1.14 -16.55
N LEU A 222 3.67 -0.67 -17.03
CA LEU A 222 3.95 -0.54 -18.47
C LEU A 222 3.99 -1.91 -19.18
N VAL A 223 4.49 -2.96 -18.52
CA VAL A 223 4.39 -4.34 -19.03
C VAL A 223 2.93 -4.76 -19.16
N ALA A 224 2.09 -4.48 -18.15
CA ALA A 224 0.66 -4.80 -18.21
C ALA A 224 -0.03 -4.08 -19.39
N GLU A 225 0.26 -2.80 -19.61
CA GLU A 225 -0.27 -2.05 -20.77
C GLU A 225 0.13 -2.68 -22.10
N ARG A 226 1.41 -3.06 -22.25
CA ARG A 226 1.92 -3.68 -23.49
C ARG A 226 1.38 -5.09 -23.71
N ALA A 227 1.23 -5.88 -22.65
CA ALA A 227 0.71 -7.24 -22.73
C ALA A 227 -0.78 -7.28 -23.14
N THR A 228 -1.55 -6.30 -22.67
CA THR A 228 -3.01 -6.26 -22.90
C THR A 228 -3.45 -5.31 -24.02
N GLY A 229 -2.59 -4.40 -24.46
CA GLY A 229 -2.96 -3.30 -25.37
C GLY A 229 -3.92 -2.28 -24.75
N THR A 230 -4.06 -2.29 -23.41
CA THR A 230 -5.03 -1.47 -22.66
C THR A 230 -4.28 -0.62 -21.65
N SER A 231 -4.62 0.68 -21.52
CA SER A 231 -3.99 1.55 -20.53
C SER A 231 -4.23 1.08 -19.10
N LEU A 232 -3.27 1.31 -18.20
CA LEU A 232 -3.36 0.87 -16.81
C LEU A 232 -4.59 1.45 -16.10
N ASN A 233 -4.95 2.71 -16.38
CA ASN A 233 -6.18 3.32 -15.90
C ASN A 233 -7.44 2.53 -16.31
N LYS A 234 -7.52 2.12 -17.58
CA LYS A 234 -8.63 1.33 -18.09
C LYS A 234 -8.64 -0.09 -17.54
N LEU A 235 -7.47 -0.69 -17.33
CA LEU A 235 -7.36 -2.00 -16.67
C LEU A 235 -7.90 -1.96 -15.24
N VAL A 236 -7.53 -0.92 -14.46
CA VAL A 236 -8.07 -0.72 -13.10
C VAL A 236 -9.59 -0.53 -13.14
N SER A 237 -10.10 0.34 -14.04
CA SER A 237 -11.56 0.53 -14.19
C SER A 237 -12.28 -0.79 -14.50
N ASN A 238 -11.84 -1.49 -15.54
CA ASN A 238 -12.54 -2.70 -16.00
C ASN A 238 -12.48 -3.83 -14.96
N ARG A 239 -11.28 -4.07 -14.40
CA ARG A 239 -11.02 -5.23 -13.55
C ARG A 239 -11.38 -5.01 -12.08
N MET A 240 -11.23 -3.80 -11.56
CA MET A 240 -11.49 -3.52 -10.15
C MET A 240 -12.81 -2.78 -9.94
N THR A 241 -13.12 -1.77 -10.74
CA THR A 241 -14.37 -1.03 -10.55
C THR A 241 -15.57 -1.76 -11.12
N GLU A 242 -15.53 -2.12 -12.40
CA GLU A 242 -16.69 -2.72 -13.09
C GLU A 242 -16.91 -4.19 -12.68
N MET A 243 -15.82 -4.99 -12.62
CA MET A 243 -15.93 -6.41 -12.35
C MET A 243 -16.25 -6.72 -10.88
N ILE A 244 -15.61 -6.05 -9.92
CA ILE A 244 -15.76 -6.38 -8.48
C ILE A 244 -16.34 -5.25 -7.62
N GLY A 245 -16.51 -4.04 -8.18
CA GLY A 245 -17.21 -2.93 -7.53
C GLY A 245 -16.37 -2.06 -6.62
N ILE A 246 -15.03 -2.06 -6.74
CA ILE A 246 -14.16 -1.12 -6.02
C ILE A 246 -14.31 0.26 -6.66
N SER A 247 -14.93 1.19 -5.97
CA SER A 247 -15.07 2.58 -6.40
C SER A 247 -14.09 3.49 -5.67
N GLY A 248 -13.80 4.67 -6.25
CA GLY A 248 -12.90 5.65 -5.60
C GLY A 248 -11.42 5.24 -5.56
N LEU A 249 -10.98 4.37 -6.49
CA LEU A 249 -9.60 3.99 -6.73
C LEU A 249 -9.32 4.13 -8.22
N LYS A 250 -8.54 5.13 -8.63
CA LYS A 250 -8.35 5.51 -10.03
C LYS A 250 -7.09 6.32 -10.26
N TYR A 251 -6.81 6.68 -11.51
CA TYR A 251 -5.67 7.53 -11.89
C TYR A 251 -6.09 8.98 -12.16
N ASN A 252 -7.21 9.19 -12.84
CA ASN A 252 -7.61 10.51 -13.31
C ASN A 252 -8.81 11.05 -12.54
N LEU A 253 -8.81 12.36 -12.33
CA LEU A 253 -9.96 13.11 -11.83
C LEU A 253 -11.04 13.22 -12.91
N GLU A 254 -12.29 13.18 -12.50
CA GLU A 254 -13.42 13.63 -13.32
C GLU A 254 -13.56 15.16 -13.25
N SER A 255 -14.35 15.73 -14.15
CA SER A 255 -14.46 17.20 -14.30
C SER A 255 -15.00 17.93 -13.06
N ASN A 256 -15.72 17.23 -12.21
CA ASN A 256 -16.33 17.76 -10.97
C ASN A 256 -15.55 17.37 -9.70
N GLU A 257 -14.40 16.71 -9.85
CA GLU A 257 -13.59 16.23 -8.73
C GLU A 257 -12.36 17.11 -8.50
N SER A 258 -11.90 17.11 -7.28
CA SER A 258 -10.66 17.78 -6.88
C SER A 258 -9.90 16.95 -5.86
N LEU A 259 -8.58 17.14 -5.82
CA LEU A 259 -7.72 16.58 -4.79
C LEU A 259 -7.57 17.53 -3.63
N LEU A 260 -7.40 16.97 -2.45
CA LEU A 260 -7.07 17.77 -1.27
C LEU A 260 -5.71 18.47 -1.45
N PRO A 261 -5.53 19.65 -0.84
CA PRO A 261 -4.25 20.35 -0.83
C PRO A 261 -3.12 19.49 -0.24
N ARG A 262 -1.91 19.72 -0.72
CA ARG A 262 -0.68 19.05 -0.28
C ARG A 262 0.05 19.91 0.74
N PHE A 263 0.68 19.27 1.70
CA PHE A 263 1.39 19.92 2.79
C PHE A 263 2.81 19.38 2.93
N SER A 264 3.69 20.23 3.43
CA SER A 264 5.07 19.89 3.74
C SER A 264 5.41 20.25 5.18
N GLY A 265 6.08 19.32 5.87
CA GLY A 265 6.70 19.55 7.19
C GLY A 265 8.19 19.84 7.09
N LYS A 266 8.69 20.28 5.92
CA LYS A 266 10.11 20.62 5.73
C LYS A 266 10.55 21.68 6.73
N ASN A 267 11.74 21.51 7.28
CA ASN A 267 12.28 22.31 8.38
C ASN A 267 11.45 22.24 9.67
N ASP A 268 10.79 21.10 9.88
CA ASP A 268 10.00 20.82 11.08
C ASP A 268 8.79 21.78 11.28
N THR A 269 8.27 22.32 10.19
CA THR A 269 7.18 23.30 10.20
C THR A 269 6.12 22.93 9.18
N LEU A 270 4.88 22.74 9.64
CA LEU A 270 3.73 22.48 8.79
C LEU A 270 3.40 23.71 7.93
N ARG A 271 3.30 23.51 6.62
CA ARG A 271 2.89 24.54 5.64
C ARG A 271 2.29 23.90 4.40
N PHE A 272 1.63 24.70 3.58
CA PHE A 272 1.27 24.25 2.24
C PHE A 272 2.52 23.88 1.44
N ALA A 273 2.41 22.84 0.62
CA ALA A 273 3.47 22.44 -0.29
C ALA A 273 3.76 23.54 -1.32
N LYS A 274 5.02 23.62 -1.72
CA LYS A 274 5.50 24.51 -2.79
C LYS A 274 6.07 23.65 -3.92
N ASP A 275 6.23 24.26 -5.08
CA ASP A 275 6.93 23.64 -6.21
C ASP A 275 8.30 23.11 -5.75
N GLY A 276 8.65 21.91 -6.17
CA GLY A 276 9.88 21.23 -5.78
C GLY A 276 9.86 20.47 -4.43
N ASP A 277 8.79 20.56 -3.64
CA ASP A 277 8.72 19.79 -2.37
C ASP A 277 8.55 18.28 -2.60
N PHE A 278 7.94 17.89 -3.72
CA PHE A 278 7.58 16.49 -4.02
C PHE A 278 8.09 15.99 -5.37
N ASP A 279 9.13 16.60 -5.89
CA ASP A 279 9.69 16.29 -7.23
C ASP A 279 10.52 15.01 -7.23
N ILE A 280 9.85 13.84 -7.01
CA ILE A 280 10.50 12.51 -7.12
C ILE A 280 10.87 12.22 -8.58
N PHE A 281 10.04 12.67 -9.54
CA PHE A 281 10.24 12.50 -10.97
C PHE A 281 10.39 13.83 -11.71
N GLY A 282 10.11 14.95 -11.03
CA GLY A 282 10.02 16.31 -11.56
C GLY A 282 8.63 16.93 -11.33
N PRO A 283 8.47 18.22 -11.71
CA PRO A 283 7.25 18.99 -11.45
C PRO A 283 5.99 18.33 -12.04
N ASP A 284 4.90 18.35 -11.28
CA ASP A 284 3.57 17.86 -11.68
C ASP A 284 3.50 16.40 -12.15
N PHE A 285 4.46 15.56 -11.75
CA PHE A 285 4.48 14.16 -12.14
C PHE A 285 4.58 13.24 -10.91
N PRO A 286 3.63 12.28 -10.71
CA PRO A 286 2.52 11.89 -11.58
C PRO A 286 1.41 12.94 -11.65
N SER A 287 0.76 13.07 -12.83
CA SER A 287 -0.43 13.89 -13.04
C SER A 287 -1.70 13.09 -12.80
N ASN A 288 -2.72 13.72 -12.20
CA ASN A 288 -4.05 13.14 -12.06
C ASN A 288 -5.12 13.93 -12.81
N LYS A 289 -4.73 14.80 -13.74
CA LYS A 289 -5.66 15.56 -14.59
C LYS A 289 -6.48 14.62 -15.46
N ALA A 290 -7.69 15.03 -15.84
CA ALA A 290 -8.60 14.24 -16.64
C ALA A 290 -8.01 13.81 -18.01
N ASP A 291 -7.12 14.61 -18.59
CA ASP A 291 -6.45 14.38 -19.86
C ASP A 291 -5.09 13.63 -19.75
N ASN A 292 -4.71 13.22 -18.54
CA ASN A 292 -3.47 12.47 -18.33
C ASN A 292 -3.48 11.14 -19.11
N LYS A 293 -2.35 10.86 -19.77
CA LYS A 293 -2.14 9.68 -20.62
C LYS A 293 -1.05 8.74 -20.09
N ILE A 294 -0.45 9.06 -18.94
CA ILE A 294 0.65 8.30 -18.35
C ILE A 294 0.24 7.85 -16.96
N PHE A 295 0.21 6.55 -16.75
CA PHE A 295 -0.30 5.92 -15.54
C PHE A 295 0.83 5.17 -14.83
N LEU A 296 1.41 5.81 -13.78
CA LEU A 296 2.52 5.23 -13.04
C LEU A 296 2.01 4.16 -12.08
N GLY A 297 2.30 2.89 -12.36
CA GLY A 297 1.83 1.77 -11.55
C GLY A 297 2.29 1.79 -10.10
N GLY A 298 3.41 2.41 -9.82
CA GLY A 298 3.97 2.50 -8.48
C GLY A 298 3.51 3.72 -7.65
N GLU A 299 3.03 4.81 -8.30
CA GLU A 299 2.90 6.11 -7.64
C GLU A 299 1.67 6.92 -8.05
N GLY A 300 1.02 6.57 -9.18
CA GLY A 300 0.14 7.49 -9.90
C GLY A 300 -1.32 7.49 -9.46
N MET A 301 -1.74 6.62 -8.55
CA MET A 301 -3.16 6.51 -8.20
C MET A 301 -3.61 7.53 -7.16
N ILE A 302 -4.88 7.83 -7.24
CA ILE A 302 -5.66 8.54 -6.23
C ILE A 302 -6.74 7.63 -5.68
N ALA A 303 -7.08 7.81 -4.41
CA ALA A 303 -8.13 7.02 -3.79
C ALA A 303 -8.91 7.81 -2.74
N THR A 304 -10.13 7.36 -2.48
CA THR A 304 -10.86 7.66 -1.26
C THR A 304 -10.52 6.64 -0.17
N ALA A 305 -10.73 6.96 1.10
CA ALA A 305 -10.55 5.99 2.18
C ALA A 305 -11.48 4.79 2.01
N ASN A 306 -12.73 5.01 1.59
CA ASN A 306 -13.69 3.95 1.29
C ASN A 306 -13.19 3.02 0.18
N GLY A 307 -12.80 3.57 -0.98
CA GLY A 307 -12.36 2.75 -2.12
C GLY A 307 -11.10 1.94 -1.81
N TYR A 308 -10.18 2.53 -1.05
CA TYR A 308 -8.98 1.78 -0.65
C TYR A 308 -9.29 0.71 0.42
N CYS A 309 -10.21 0.97 1.35
CA CYS A 309 -10.70 -0.07 2.29
C CYS A 309 -11.37 -1.24 1.56
N ASP A 310 -12.13 -0.99 0.50
CA ASP A 310 -12.70 -2.06 -0.34
C ASP A 310 -11.60 -2.95 -0.94
N PHE A 311 -10.53 -2.33 -1.45
CA PHE A 311 -9.36 -3.05 -1.94
C PHE A 311 -8.66 -3.87 -0.85
N LEU A 312 -8.44 -3.29 0.33
CA LEU A 312 -7.84 -4.00 1.47
C LEU A 312 -8.70 -5.17 1.94
N ARG A 313 -10.04 -5.00 1.96
CA ARG A 313 -10.98 -6.08 2.31
C ARG A 313 -10.95 -7.21 1.28
N MET A 314 -10.82 -6.88 -0.01
CA MET A 314 -10.65 -7.89 -1.05
C MET A 314 -9.41 -8.75 -0.76
N LEU A 315 -8.26 -8.15 -0.43
CA LEU A 315 -7.05 -8.89 -0.04
C LEU A 315 -7.30 -9.75 1.21
N MET A 316 -7.85 -9.15 2.28
CA MET A 316 -8.13 -9.82 3.55
C MET A 316 -9.08 -11.02 3.38
N ASN A 317 -10.08 -10.88 2.53
CA ASN A 317 -11.09 -11.89 2.24
C ASN A 317 -10.62 -12.88 1.15
N LYS A 318 -9.30 -13.11 1.05
CA LYS A 318 -8.71 -14.12 0.16
C LYS A 318 -9.09 -13.90 -1.32
N GLY A 319 -9.02 -12.66 -1.76
CA GLY A 319 -9.27 -12.24 -3.14
C GLY A 319 -10.75 -12.01 -3.48
N LYS A 320 -11.64 -11.90 -2.49
CA LYS A 320 -13.07 -11.61 -2.71
C LYS A 320 -13.49 -10.28 -2.12
N LEU A 321 -14.30 -9.54 -2.87
CA LEU A 321 -15.08 -8.43 -2.33
C LEU A 321 -16.57 -8.76 -2.47
N ASN A 322 -17.27 -8.87 -1.34
CA ASN A 322 -18.62 -9.41 -1.29
C ASN A 322 -18.66 -10.81 -1.95
N ASP A 323 -19.55 -11.02 -2.89
CA ASP A 323 -19.70 -12.31 -3.61
C ASP A 323 -18.85 -12.41 -4.88
N ARG A 324 -18.09 -11.36 -5.22
CA ARG A 324 -17.26 -11.31 -6.44
C ARG A 324 -15.82 -11.64 -6.13
N ARG A 325 -15.18 -12.46 -6.96
CA ARG A 325 -13.77 -12.83 -6.84
C ARG A 325 -12.93 -12.04 -7.84
N PHE A 326 -11.85 -11.47 -7.35
CA PHE A 326 -10.80 -10.82 -8.15
C PHE A 326 -9.57 -11.72 -8.27
N LEU A 327 -9.07 -12.25 -7.15
CA LEU A 327 -7.91 -13.13 -7.12
C LEU A 327 -8.25 -14.46 -6.43
N ASN A 328 -7.54 -15.52 -6.79
CA ASN A 328 -7.59 -16.78 -6.07
C ASN A 328 -6.91 -16.67 -4.70
N GLN A 329 -7.35 -17.46 -3.74
CA GLN A 329 -6.75 -17.50 -2.41
C GLN A 329 -5.23 -17.80 -2.49
N LYS A 330 -4.81 -18.72 -3.37
CA LYS A 330 -3.41 -19.08 -3.56
C LYS A 330 -2.56 -17.89 -4.00
N THR A 331 -3.09 -17.02 -4.85
CA THR A 331 -2.42 -15.80 -5.29
C THR A 331 -2.25 -14.80 -4.14
N ILE A 332 -3.26 -14.67 -3.25
CA ILE A 332 -3.12 -13.85 -2.05
C ILE A 332 -2.04 -14.41 -1.11
N GLU A 333 -2.00 -15.74 -0.93
CA GLU A 333 -0.96 -16.42 -0.16
C GLU A 333 0.43 -16.17 -0.76
N GLU A 334 0.54 -16.18 -2.08
CA GLU A 334 1.78 -15.85 -2.78
C GLU A 334 2.19 -14.37 -2.56
N ILE A 335 1.28 -13.41 -2.75
CA ILE A 335 1.55 -11.97 -2.51
C ILE A 335 2.04 -11.72 -1.09
N THR A 336 1.58 -12.48 -0.11
CA THR A 336 1.90 -12.30 1.31
C THR A 336 3.03 -13.21 1.81
N SER A 337 3.62 -14.04 0.98
CA SER A 337 4.73 -14.93 1.31
C SER A 337 6.09 -14.23 1.14
N PRO A 338 7.17 -14.69 1.79
CA PRO A 338 8.48 -14.05 1.73
C PRO A 338 9.22 -14.41 0.42
N HIS A 339 8.84 -13.77 -0.68
CA HIS A 339 9.47 -13.98 -2.00
C HIS A 339 10.58 -12.99 -2.33
N THR A 340 10.67 -11.87 -1.59
CA THR A 340 11.73 -10.88 -1.78
C THR A 340 12.91 -11.16 -0.87
N GLN A 341 14.10 -10.63 -1.22
CA GLN A 341 15.30 -10.72 -0.39
C GLN A 341 15.29 -9.74 0.81
N LEU A 342 14.13 -9.23 1.20
CA LEU A 342 13.99 -8.26 2.29
C LEU A 342 13.26 -8.88 3.48
N GLU A 343 14.07 -9.29 4.47
CA GLU A 343 13.60 -9.79 5.78
C GLU A 343 14.46 -9.19 6.90
N ASN A 344 13.85 -8.86 8.02
CA ASN A 344 14.54 -8.38 9.21
C ASN A 344 13.68 -8.59 10.47
N LYS A 345 14.17 -8.12 11.63
CA LYS A 345 13.46 -8.27 12.93
C LYS A 345 12.02 -7.74 12.96
N TRP A 346 11.64 -6.83 12.06
CA TRP A 346 10.28 -6.26 11.99
C TRP A 346 9.32 -7.11 11.18
N GLY A 347 9.83 -8.07 10.42
CA GLY A 347 9.05 -8.94 9.55
C GLY A 347 9.74 -9.18 8.21
N TYR A 348 8.94 -9.49 7.19
CA TYR A 348 9.43 -9.72 5.84
C TYR A 348 8.55 -8.99 4.81
N ASN A 349 9.06 -8.83 3.60
CA ASN A 349 8.31 -8.28 2.49
C ASN A 349 7.84 -9.41 1.56
N GLY A 350 6.53 -9.45 1.31
CA GLY A 350 5.96 -10.19 0.19
C GLY A 350 6.11 -9.41 -1.12
N TYR A 351 5.15 -9.48 -2.03
CA TYR A 351 5.16 -8.62 -3.20
C TYR A 351 4.75 -7.20 -2.83
N ASN A 352 5.73 -6.39 -2.36
CA ASN A 352 5.54 -5.01 -1.89
C ASN A 352 4.43 -4.86 -0.80
N LEU A 353 4.27 -5.88 0.02
CA LEU A 353 3.38 -5.92 1.17
C LEU A 353 4.17 -6.41 2.37
N TRP A 354 4.37 -5.55 3.38
CA TRP A 354 5.13 -5.89 4.57
C TRP A 354 4.30 -6.74 5.52
N VAL A 355 4.81 -7.90 5.91
CA VAL A 355 4.19 -8.79 6.90
C VAL A 355 4.98 -8.73 8.20
N THR A 356 4.31 -8.31 9.28
CA THR A 356 4.95 -7.98 10.56
C THR A 356 5.33 -9.22 11.37
N SER A 357 6.47 -9.14 12.07
CA SER A 357 6.90 -10.11 13.09
C SER A 357 6.30 -9.81 14.47
N ASP A 358 6.70 -10.58 15.47
CA ASP A 358 6.33 -10.35 16.87
C ASP A 358 6.90 -9.05 17.47
N THR A 359 7.83 -8.39 16.80
CA THR A 359 8.42 -7.13 17.28
C THR A 359 7.37 -6.06 17.54
N LEU A 360 6.34 -5.94 16.69
CA LEU A 360 5.27 -4.96 16.88
C LEU A 360 4.45 -5.24 18.15
N LYS A 361 4.22 -6.52 18.42
CA LYS A 361 3.50 -6.96 19.64
C LYS A 361 4.33 -6.70 20.90
N ILE A 362 5.62 -7.01 20.86
CA ILE A 362 6.55 -6.76 21.96
C ILE A 362 6.62 -5.27 22.31
N LEU A 363 6.59 -4.40 21.29
CA LEU A 363 6.60 -2.94 21.47
C LEU A 363 5.22 -2.34 21.78
N GLY A 364 4.15 -3.15 21.78
CA GLY A 364 2.79 -2.68 22.04
C GLY A 364 2.18 -1.80 20.95
N ILE A 365 2.73 -1.83 19.73
CA ILE A 365 2.30 -1.00 18.59
C ILE A 365 1.61 -1.79 17.48
N GLY A 366 1.21 -3.02 17.75
CA GLY A 366 0.54 -3.88 16.78
C GLY A 366 0.52 -5.35 17.20
N ASP A 367 0.39 -6.24 16.23
CA ASP A 367 0.49 -7.70 16.42
C ASP A 367 1.37 -8.29 15.29
N SER A 368 1.70 -9.57 15.40
CA SER A 368 2.39 -10.32 14.34
C SER A 368 1.46 -10.73 13.22
N GLY A 369 2.01 -10.79 12.02
CA GLY A 369 1.28 -11.21 10.82
C GLY A 369 0.31 -10.16 10.28
N LEU A 370 0.45 -8.90 10.67
CA LEU A 370 -0.26 -7.80 10.03
C LEU A 370 0.35 -7.54 8.66
N TRP A 371 -0.48 -7.32 7.65
CA TRP A 371 -0.04 -6.85 6.35
C TRP A 371 -0.14 -5.33 6.34
N GLN A 372 0.91 -4.65 5.93
CA GLN A 372 0.94 -3.18 5.99
C GLN A 372 1.71 -2.56 4.83
N GLY A 373 1.42 -1.30 4.57
CA GLY A 373 2.11 -0.47 3.60
C GLY A 373 1.74 1.01 3.78
N GLY A 374 2.39 1.86 3.00
CA GLY A 374 2.14 3.29 3.07
C GLY A 374 2.48 4.02 1.78
N GLY A 375 2.14 5.30 1.73
CA GLY A 375 2.39 6.22 0.63
C GLY A 375 3.18 7.46 1.05
N TYR A 376 3.86 8.05 0.09
CA TYR A 376 4.83 9.14 0.28
C TYR A 376 4.28 10.35 1.05
N GLU A 377 3.00 10.69 0.87
CA GLU A 377 2.37 11.83 1.56
C GLU A 377 1.63 11.43 2.84
N GLY A 378 2.13 10.42 3.57
CA GLY A 378 1.66 10.06 4.90
C GLY A 378 0.34 9.29 4.91
N THR A 379 0.01 8.61 3.81
CA THR A 379 -1.04 7.58 3.81
C THR A 379 -0.46 6.26 4.29
N GLU A 380 -1.23 5.49 5.07
CA GLU A 380 -0.78 4.24 5.66
C GLU A 380 -1.97 3.28 5.83
N PHE A 381 -1.72 1.98 5.72
CA PHE A 381 -2.73 0.95 5.98
C PHE A 381 -2.17 -0.25 6.71
N TRP A 382 -3.05 -0.97 7.37
CA TRP A 382 -2.77 -2.32 7.86
C TRP A 382 -3.99 -3.24 7.73
N ILE A 383 -3.75 -4.53 7.62
CA ILE A 383 -4.74 -5.60 7.58
C ILE A 383 -4.48 -6.56 8.72
N ASP A 384 -5.46 -6.78 9.58
CA ASP A 384 -5.47 -7.85 10.57
C ASP A 384 -6.40 -8.98 10.12
N SER A 385 -5.85 -9.88 9.32
CA SER A 385 -6.62 -11.04 8.81
C SER A 385 -7.01 -12.03 9.89
N LYS A 386 -6.30 -12.03 11.03
CA LYS A 386 -6.62 -12.88 12.18
C LYS A 386 -7.89 -12.44 12.90
N ARG A 387 -8.13 -11.11 12.95
CA ARG A 387 -9.30 -10.52 13.62
C ARG A 387 -10.35 -10.01 12.65
N GLY A 388 -10.09 -10.06 11.35
CA GLY A 388 -11.05 -9.72 10.29
C GLY A 388 -11.33 -8.23 10.15
N PHE A 389 -10.31 -7.38 10.22
CA PHE A 389 -10.46 -5.95 9.96
C PHE A 389 -9.30 -5.34 9.17
N VAL A 390 -9.59 -4.22 8.53
CA VAL A 390 -8.62 -3.38 7.85
C VAL A 390 -8.61 -1.99 8.47
N GLY A 391 -7.46 -1.33 8.48
CA GLY A 391 -7.33 0.05 8.95
C GLY A 391 -6.56 0.89 7.93
N ILE A 392 -6.97 2.16 7.79
CA ILE A 392 -6.32 3.12 6.91
C ILE A 392 -6.18 4.48 7.59
N LYS A 393 -5.04 5.11 7.36
CA LYS A 393 -4.77 6.53 7.63
C LYS A 393 -4.65 7.27 6.32
N MET A 394 -5.38 8.36 6.16
CA MET A 394 -5.27 9.24 5.01
C MET A 394 -4.84 10.64 5.46
N SER A 395 -3.83 11.18 4.79
CA SER A 395 -3.29 12.53 4.93
C SER A 395 -2.59 12.94 3.64
N GLN A 396 -2.16 14.21 3.51
CA GLN A 396 -1.42 14.71 2.35
C GLN A 396 -0.25 15.56 2.85
N LEU A 397 0.73 14.91 3.48
CA LEU A 397 1.85 15.57 4.18
C LEU A 397 3.16 14.82 3.99
N HIS A 398 4.20 15.50 3.45
CA HIS A 398 5.56 14.98 3.43
C HIS A 398 6.62 16.11 3.35
N PRO A 399 7.76 15.99 4.05
CA PRO A 399 7.98 15.11 5.19
C PRO A 399 7.05 15.44 6.35
N ILE A 400 6.81 14.47 7.22
CA ILE A 400 6.05 14.72 8.46
C ILE A 400 6.96 15.47 9.43
N PRO A 401 6.51 16.55 10.12
CA PRO A 401 7.26 17.16 11.23
C PRO A 401 7.61 16.13 12.32
N LYS A 402 8.71 16.32 13.02
CA LYS A 402 9.17 15.39 14.08
C LYS A 402 8.08 15.09 15.12
N SER A 403 7.31 16.11 15.50
CA SER A 403 6.20 15.99 16.43
C SER A 403 5.07 15.07 15.94
N GLY A 404 5.05 14.73 14.65
CA GLY A 404 4.05 13.86 14.02
C GLY A 404 4.50 12.42 13.76
N HIS A 405 5.80 12.11 13.94
CA HIS A 405 6.34 10.81 13.54
C HIS A 405 5.73 9.64 14.31
N GLU A 406 5.39 9.82 15.58
CA GLU A 406 4.86 8.76 16.45
C GLU A 406 3.36 8.51 16.28
N PHE A 407 2.65 9.36 15.54
CA PHE A 407 1.19 9.27 15.41
C PHE A 407 0.69 7.86 15.10
N TYR A 408 1.26 7.25 14.05
CA TYR A 408 0.76 5.96 13.55
C TYR A 408 1.00 4.83 14.54
N ASN A 409 2.16 4.84 15.21
CA ASN A 409 2.49 3.87 16.24
C ASN A 409 1.61 4.06 17.49
N GLU A 410 1.38 5.30 17.92
CA GLU A 410 0.53 5.61 19.07
C GLU A 410 -0.93 5.22 18.81
N PHE A 411 -1.48 5.59 17.66
CA PHE A 411 -2.86 5.25 17.30
C PHE A 411 -3.05 3.73 17.20
N ARG A 412 -2.19 3.06 16.47
CA ARG A 412 -2.27 1.59 16.32
C ARG A 412 -2.00 0.89 17.64
N GLY A 413 -1.07 1.39 18.44
CA GLY A 413 -0.79 0.90 19.80
C GLY A 413 -2.04 0.95 20.68
N GLU A 414 -2.80 2.06 20.64
CA GLU A 414 -4.06 2.17 21.38
C GLU A 414 -5.14 1.21 20.87
N VAL A 415 -5.24 1.02 19.55
CA VAL A 415 -6.14 0.00 18.96
C VAL A 415 -5.82 -1.39 19.54
N TYR A 416 -4.55 -1.82 19.51
CA TYR A 416 -4.17 -3.14 20.00
C TYR A 416 -4.18 -3.25 21.53
N ARG A 417 -3.92 -2.17 22.26
CA ARG A 417 -4.07 -2.13 23.72
C ARG A 417 -5.52 -2.46 24.14
N GLN A 418 -6.50 -1.87 23.47
CA GLN A 418 -7.92 -2.14 23.73
C GLN A 418 -8.31 -3.59 23.39
N ILE A 419 -7.87 -4.08 22.22
CA ILE A 419 -8.10 -5.45 21.79
C ILE A 419 -7.51 -6.45 22.78
N PHE A 420 -6.24 -6.31 23.14
CA PHE A 420 -5.58 -7.23 24.07
C PHE A 420 -6.17 -7.15 25.48
N ALA A 421 -6.56 -5.98 25.96
CA ALA A 421 -7.23 -5.83 27.25
C ALA A 421 -8.54 -6.63 27.29
N TYR A 422 -9.33 -6.58 26.22
CA TYR A 422 -10.55 -7.39 26.09
C TYR A 422 -10.24 -8.88 26.00
N GLU A 423 -9.29 -9.29 25.13
CA GLU A 423 -8.90 -10.68 24.94
C GLU A 423 -8.41 -11.30 26.27
N ASN A 424 -7.58 -10.57 27.02
CA ASN A 424 -7.07 -11.01 28.32
C ASN A 424 -8.19 -11.11 29.38
N LYS A 425 -9.12 -10.14 29.40
CA LYS A 425 -10.22 -10.12 30.37
C LYS A 425 -11.22 -11.26 30.18
N TYR A 426 -11.51 -11.61 28.92
CA TYR A 426 -12.57 -12.56 28.57
C TYR A 426 -12.06 -13.90 28.06
N GLY A 427 -10.74 -14.09 27.90
CA GLY A 427 -10.13 -15.36 27.47
C GLY A 427 -10.46 -15.76 26.02
N ARG A 428 -10.91 -14.82 25.18
CA ARG A 428 -11.29 -15.09 23.79
C ARG A 428 -10.75 -14.02 22.83
N LYS A 429 -10.47 -14.42 21.60
CA LYS A 429 -10.03 -13.51 20.56
C LYS A 429 -11.16 -12.59 20.09
N VAL A 430 -10.81 -11.34 19.78
CA VAL A 430 -11.70 -10.42 19.08
C VAL A 430 -11.81 -10.87 17.62
N HIS A 431 -13.04 -10.94 17.10
CA HIS A 431 -13.33 -11.11 15.67
C HIS A 431 -14.41 -10.12 15.29
N PHE A 432 -14.20 -9.41 14.18
CA PHE A 432 -15.10 -8.36 13.69
C PHE A 432 -15.99 -8.81 12.52
#